data_d7249db72d3a92c882ac07e5a827ad95
#
_entry.id   d7249db72d3a92c882ac07e5a827ad95
#
_cell.length_a   1.000
_cell.length_b   1.000
_cell.length_c   1.000
_cell.angle_alpha   90.00
_cell.angle_beta   90.00
_cell.angle_gamma   90.00
#
_symmetry.space_group_name_H-M   'P 1'
#
loop_
_entity.id
_entity.type
_entity.pdbx_description
1 polymer ?
#
loop_
_entity_poly.entity_id
_entity_poly.type
_entity_poly.pdbx_seq_one_letter_code
_entity_poly.pdbx_strand_id
1 'polypeptide(L)'
;MADSYLRRSRSAMAVVAAFVVAICFKLLYFDFLWALDSTFSGFQFPIGYVTKLAMAILLTLPLLLLRSRWYIGIVALLLDGWLVANLMYFRTYFTIIPASSYGLIGNLADFQDSVWESLRLADVVLPVSSLVLMAYLRGTDVRTVIGSVSRRLAIWLGIVETSAIAITAAYVMSFGGYKEAYSDLMYDYSTCGAAVYTIPGAMAYEWIKGDVALSPEVEGRIDVWLAQHKANTTFTTTISPDSVPQNCIILLLESFESWTVGASVENQEITPNINRLLAEQRSFFAPKVVSQVRGARSIDAQLIVHTGLLPVNYGAYSYRFAHNVYPSIDKAWKARYGDDARSYSFTVDKRTVWNVAIVAQDFGYTLFDKPNFVLDERTGPRHRLGDMSFLRQAAEKIADDDFWSPNGHTILQCVTYSGHTPFIIPDESKRLKLSASIPERLRNYLQVANYTDRAIGAFVDSLRCNPKFSRTMIVILGDHEGLGAARPQYIADPIVGHLIPDEWYTPFIVLNSPIAGRYDATMGQIDIYPSLLNLLGLGDYPWHGMGQSIFCHDKSRAAAHTIKGIVGEDADSMADATKAHMREAFDISDLIISSNFFKGKIN
;
A
#
# COMPACT_ATOMS: atom_id res chain seq x y z
N MET A 1 -3.66 -29.27 56.94
CA MET A 1 -3.26 -29.61 55.56
C MET A 1 -4.32 -29.24 54.53
N ALA A 2 -5.60 -29.56 54.72
CA ALA A 2 -6.66 -29.22 53.76
C ALA A 2 -6.82 -27.69 53.53
N ASP A 3 -6.77 -26.89 54.58
CA ASP A 3 -6.88 -25.42 54.49
C ASP A 3 -5.72 -24.73 53.76
N SER A 4 -4.49 -25.24 53.97
CA SER A 4 -3.33 -24.72 53.27
C SER A 4 -3.31 -25.13 51.80
N TYR A 5 -3.82 -26.31 51.48
CA TYR A 5 -4.00 -26.75 50.10
C TYR A 5 -5.07 -25.92 49.36
N LEU A 6 -6.21 -25.67 50.00
CA LEU A 6 -7.29 -24.84 49.44
C LEU A 6 -6.85 -23.41 49.21
N ARG A 7 -6.11 -22.79 50.11
CA ARG A 7 -5.51 -21.46 49.92
C ARG A 7 -4.53 -21.40 48.75
N ARG A 8 -3.62 -22.41 48.64
CA ARG A 8 -2.67 -22.53 47.53
C ARG A 8 -3.39 -22.75 46.19
N SER A 9 -4.43 -23.58 46.18
CA SER A 9 -5.26 -23.83 44.99
C SER A 9 -5.96 -22.54 44.52
N ARG A 10 -6.54 -21.76 45.43
CA ARG A 10 -7.15 -20.45 45.10
C ARG A 10 -6.12 -19.46 44.57
N SER A 11 -4.93 -19.42 45.17
CA SER A 11 -3.83 -18.55 44.71
C SER A 11 -3.32 -18.96 43.32
N ALA A 12 -3.25 -20.27 43.02
CA ALA A 12 -2.85 -20.76 41.70
C ALA A 12 -3.87 -20.38 40.60
N MET A 13 -5.15 -20.59 40.91
CA MET A 13 -6.23 -20.15 39.99
C MET A 13 -6.21 -18.66 39.77
N ALA A 14 -5.94 -17.86 40.79
CA ALA A 14 -5.85 -16.41 40.67
C ALA A 14 -4.67 -15.98 39.75
N VAL A 15 -3.50 -16.62 39.87
CA VAL A 15 -2.34 -16.34 39.00
C VAL A 15 -2.65 -16.69 37.55
N VAL A 16 -3.21 -17.88 37.29
CA VAL A 16 -3.55 -18.33 35.93
C VAL A 16 -4.65 -17.44 35.33
N ALA A 17 -5.72 -17.18 36.11
CA ALA A 17 -6.81 -16.32 35.68
C ALA A 17 -6.32 -14.89 35.37
N ALA A 18 -5.47 -14.32 36.24
CA ALA A 18 -4.89 -13.00 36.00
C ALA A 18 -4.09 -12.93 34.69
N PHE A 19 -3.32 -13.99 34.39
CA PHE A 19 -2.56 -14.04 33.14
C PHE A 19 -3.47 -14.21 31.93
N VAL A 20 -4.44 -15.13 31.95
CA VAL A 20 -5.43 -15.31 30.87
C VAL A 20 -6.22 -14.02 30.62
N VAL A 21 -6.71 -13.39 31.68
CA VAL A 21 -7.45 -12.12 31.59
C VAL A 21 -6.57 -11.01 31.01
N ALA A 22 -5.31 -10.93 31.44
CA ALA A 22 -4.38 -9.93 30.90
C ALA A 22 -4.14 -10.14 29.40
N ILE A 23 -3.95 -11.37 28.94
CA ILE A 23 -3.78 -11.67 27.51
C ILE A 23 -5.09 -11.36 26.73
N CYS A 24 -6.25 -11.79 27.24
CA CYS A 24 -7.54 -11.48 26.62
C CYS A 24 -7.75 -9.95 26.53
N PHE A 25 -7.43 -9.22 27.61
CA PHE A 25 -7.50 -7.75 27.60
C PHE A 25 -6.64 -7.16 26.50
N LYS A 26 -5.39 -7.58 26.35
CA LYS A 26 -4.47 -7.08 25.31
C LYS A 26 -5.01 -7.33 23.90
N LEU A 27 -5.51 -8.54 23.64
CA LEU A 27 -6.07 -8.90 22.33
C LEU A 27 -7.36 -8.12 22.03
N LEU A 28 -8.23 -7.93 23.02
CA LEU A 28 -9.44 -7.12 22.86
C LEU A 28 -9.12 -5.62 22.74
N TYR A 29 -8.11 -5.15 23.47
CA TYR A 29 -7.67 -3.76 23.37
C TYR A 29 -6.99 -3.49 22.02
N PHE A 30 -6.26 -4.45 21.49
CA PHE A 30 -5.77 -4.42 20.10
C PHE A 30 -6.93 -4.27 19.10
N ASP A 31 -8.01 -5.07 19.23
CA ASP A 31 -9.19 -4.95 18.38
C ASP A 31 -9.83 -3.57 18.49
N PHE A 32 -9.90 -3.03 19.70
CA PHE A 32 -10.45 -1.70 19.93
C PHE A 32 -9.63 -0.63 19.20
N LEU A 33 -8.30 -0.64 19.32
CA LEU A 33 -7.43 0.29 18.62
C LEU A 33 -7.48 0.08 17.11
N TRP A 34 -7.53 -1.18 16.67
CA TRP A 34 -7.72 -1.52 15.26
C TRP A 34 -9.02 -0.97 14.69
N ALA A 35 -10.12 -1.10 15.44
CA ALA A 35 -11.42 -0.56 15.03
C ALA A 35 -11.45 0.97 14.97
N LEU A 36 -10.67 1.66 15.81
CA LEU A 36 -10.53 3.12 15.75
C LEU A 36 -9.72 3.58 14.52
N ASP A 37 -8.78 2.75 14.07
CA ASP A 37 -7.90 3.05 12.95
C ASP A 37 -8.47 2.57 11.60
N SER A 38 -9.45 1.67 11.63
CA SER A 38 -10.14 1.14 10.46
C SER A 38 -11.64 1.47 10.55
N THR A 39 -12.34 1.38 9.43
CA THR A 39 -13.82 1.51 9.41
C THR A 39 -14.53 0.22 9.84
N PHE A 40 -13.78 -0.85 10.14
CA PHE A 40 -14.30 -2.18 10.42
C PHE A 40 -13.90 -2.64 11.81
N SER A 41 -14.81 -3.32 12.49
CA SER A 41 -14.63 -3.81 13.85
C SER A 41 -14.79 -5.32 13.94
N GLY A 42 -13.81 -5.99 14.57
CA GLY A 42 -13.89 -7.42 14.89
C GLY A 42 -14.90 -7.76 15.97
N PHE A 43 -15.39 -6.78 16.73
CA PHE A 43 -16.31 -6.99 17.86
C PHE A 43 -17.69 -7.56 17.47
N GLN A 44 -18.11 -7.36 16.24
CA GLN A 44 -19.38 -7.92 15.74
C GLN A 44 -19.32 -9.43 15.46
N PHE A 45 -18.12 -10.04 15.48
CA PHE A 45 -17.94 -11.46 15.20
C PHE A 45 -17.72 -12.28 16.48
N PRO A 46 -18.72 -13.05 16.95
CA PRO A 46 -18.62 -13.84 18.19
C PRO A 46 -17.43 -14.80 18.19
N ILE A 47 -17.06 -15.34 17.03
CA ILE A 47 -15.92 -16.25 16.90
C ILE A 47 -14.60 -15.58 17.30
N GLY A 48 -14.46 -14.26 17.12
CA GLY A 48 -13.29 -13.51 17.52
C GLY A 48 -12.99 -13.54 19.02
N TYR A 49 -14.03 -13.67 19.87
CA TYR A 49 -13.83 -13.84 21.32
C TYR A 49 -13.31 -15.25 21.66
N VAL A 50 -13.78 -16.26 20.92
CA VAL A 50 -13.35 -17.65 21.10
C VAL A 50 -11.88 -17.82 20.68
N THR A 51 -11.49 -17.26 19.54
CA THR A 51 -10.09 -17.32 19.05
C THR A 51 -9.12 -16.61 19.99
N LYS A 52 -9.53 -15.48 20.60
CA LYS A 52 -8.72 -14.77 21.59
C LYS A 52 -8.58 -15.54 22.89
N LEU A 53 -9.64 -16.18 23.35
CA LEU A 53 -9.57 -17.05 24.52
C LEU A 53 -8.65 -18.24 24.27
N ALA A 54 -8.75 -18.89 23.11
CA ALA A 54 -7.84 -19.97 22.71
C ALA A 54 -6.39 -19.48 22.70
N MET A 55 -6.10 -18.34 22.10
CA MET A 55 -4.75 -17.75 22.09
C MET A 55 -4.23 -17.46 23.50
N ALA A 56 -5.08 -16.94 24.39
CA ALA A 56 -4.72 -16.66 25.78
C ALA A 56 -4.39 -17.95 26.56
N ILE A 57 -5.18 -19.00 26.36
CA ILE A 57 -4.92 -20.31 26.98
C ILE A 57 -3.66 -20.94 26.42
N LEU A 58 -3.47 -20.93 25.10
CA LEU A 58 -2.26 -21.45 24.46
C LEU A 58 -0.98 -20.81 25.02
N LEU A 59 -0.98 -19.48 25.18
CA LEU A 59 0.14 -18.74 25.80
C LEU A 59 0.28 -19.03 27.31
N THR A 60 -0.77 -19.52 27.96
CA THR A 60 -0.76 -19.84 29.39
C THR A 60 -0.27 -21.27 29.69
N LEU A 61 -0.47 -22.21 28.78
CA LEU A 61 -0.08 -23.62 28.99
C LEU A 61 1.40 -23.81 29.39
N PRO A 62 2.40 -23.18 28.77
CA PRO A 62 3.78 -23.33 29.18
C PRO A 62 4.07 -22.84 30.60
N LEU A 63 3.26 -21.92 31.15
CA LEU A 63 3.39 -21.49 32.54
C LEU A 63 3.27 -22.66 33.53
N LEU A 64 2.42 -23.63 33.21
CA LEU A 64 2.23 -24.82 34.08
C LEU A 64 3.49 -25.69 34.20
N LEU A 65 4.32 -25.66 33.16
CA LEU A 65 5.61 -26.38 33.12
C LEU A 65 6.74 -25.51 33.70
N LEU A 66 6.87 -24.27 33.23
CA LEU A 66 7.97 -23.38 33.58
C LEU A 66 7.81 -22.79 34.98
N ARG A 67 6.59 -22.62 35.48
CA ARG A 67 6.25 -22.13 36.83
C ARG A 67 7.01 -20.86 37.23
N SER A 68 7.15 -19.93 36.29
CA SER A 68 8.00 -18.75 36.44
C SER A 68 7.22 -17.45 36.22
N ARG A 69 7.38 -16.50 37.17
CA ARG A 69 6.86 -15.16 36.98
C ARG A 69 7.53 -14.43 35.82
N TRP A 70 8.81 -14.76 35.56
CA TRP A 70 9.52 -14.16 34.42
C TRP A 70 8.94 -14.58 33.09
N TYR A 71 8.46 -15.85 32.98
CA TYR A 71 7.71 -16.30 31.80
C TYR A 71 6.50 -15.39 31.55
N ILE A 72 5.69 -15.13 32.58
CA ILE A 72 4.50 -14.25 32.49
C ILE A 72 4.91 -12.86 31.96
N GLY A 73 5.94 -12.26 32.56
CA GLY A 73 6.41 -10.93 32.17
C GLY A 73 6.97 -10.87 30.75
N ILE A 74 7.82 -11.82 30.40
CA ILE A 74 8.43 -11.88 29.06
C ILE A 74 7.36 -12.07 27.98
N VAL A 75 6.44 -13.03 28.17
CA VAL A 75 5.38 -13.31 27.18
C VAL A 75 4.45 -12.08 27.05
N ALA A 76 4.08 -11.46 28.17
CA ALA A 76 3.22 -10.27 28.13
C ALA A 76 3.89 -9.11 27.37
N LEU A 77 5.18 -8.81 27.65
CA LEU A 77 5.91 -7.74 26.99
C LEU A 77 6.21 -8.03 25.50
N LEU A 78 6.54 -9.28 25.17
CA LEU A 78 6.72 -9.67 23.76
C LEU A 78 5.42 -9.55 22.98
N LEU A 79 4.29 -9.95 23.60
CA LEU A 79 2.97 -9.76 22.99
C LEU A 79 2.65 -8.28 22.80
N ASP A 80 2.94 -7.42 23.79
CA ASP A 80 2.75 -5.97 23.67
C ASP A 80 3.53 -5.40 22.50
N GLY A 81 4.82 -5.70 22.42
CA GLY A 81 5.66 -5.24 21.30
C GLY A 81 5.14 -5.69 19.95
N TRP A 82 4.66 -6.94 19.88
CA TRP A 82 4.12 -7.49 18.65
C TRP A 82 2.77 -6.87 18.24
N LEU A 83 1.86 -6.66 19.19
CA LEU A 83 0.58 -6.00 18.95
C LEU A 83 0.80 -4.54 18.53
N VAL A 84 1.66 -3.80 19.25
CA VAL A 84 1.98 -2.40 18.93
C VAL A 84 2.63 -2.31 17.54
N ALA A 85 3.60 -3.17 17.22
CA ALA A 85 4.23 -3.18 15.91
C ALA A 85 3.21 -3.40 14.77
N ASN A 86 2.23 -4.30 14.97
CA ASN A 86 1.17 -4.52 13.98
C ASN A 86 0.21 -3.32 13.87
N LEU A 87 -0.13 -2.64 14.98
CA LEU A 87 -0.93 -1.40 14.94
C LEU A 87 -0.20 -0.29 14.18
N MET A 88 1.09 -0.10 14.46
CA MET A 88 1.92 0.89 13.79
C MET A 88 2.01 0.58 12.28
N TYR A 89 2.24 -0.68 11.94
CA TYR A 89 2.27 -1.15 10.56
C TYR A 89 0.93 -0.96 9.86
N PHE A 90 -0.17 -1.28 10.53
CA PHE A 90 -1.52 -1.07 10.00
C PHE A 90 -1.82 0.41 9.69
N ARG A 91 -1.43 1.32 10.56
CA ARG A 91 -1.63 2.77 10.37
C ARG A 91 -0.86 3.32 9.16
N THR A 92 0.21 2.63 8.77
CA THR A 92 1.05 3.04 7.64
C THR A 92 0.65 2.29 6.35
N TYR A 93 0.36 0.99 6.46
CA TYR A 93 0.23 0.08 5.30
C TYR A 93 -1.15 -0.58 5.18
N PHE A 94 -2.09 -0.30 6.09
CA PHE A 94 -3.47 -0.81 6.11
C PHE A 94 -3.59 -2.35 6.17
N THR A 95 -2.56 -3.03 6.64
CA THR A 95 -2.52 -4.49 6.83
C THR A 95 -1.67 -4.85 8.05
N ILE A 96 -1.73 -6.12 8.51
CA ILE A 96 -0.76 -6.65 9.49
C ILE A 96 0.62 -6.78 8.83
N ILE A 97 1.67 -6.93 9.67
CA ILE A 97 3.00 -7.28 9.18
C ILE A 97 2.92 -8.63 8.46
N PRO A 98 3.19 -8.69 7.13
CA PRO A 98 3.13 -9.94 6.38
C PRO A 98 4.12 -10.98 6.92
N ALA A 99 3.75 -12.28 6.84
CA ALA A 99 4.62 -13.37 7.29
C ALA A 99 5.99 -13.35 6.60
N SER A 100 6.04 -13.02 5.30
CA SER A 100 7.25 -12.86 4.52
C SER A 100 8.18 -11.74 5.02
N SER A 101 7.61 -10.67 5.61
CA SER A 101 8.38 -9.51 6.10
C SER A 101 9.18 -9.80 7.36
N TYR A 102 8.81 -10.83 8.14
CA TYR A 102 9.60 -11.21 9.32
C TYR A 102 11.01 -11.73 8.96
N GLY A 103 11.20 -12.31 7.76
CA GLY A 103 12.53 -12.66 7.23
C GLY A 103 13.41 -11.46 6.89
N LEU A 104 12.82 -10.27 6.77
CA LEU A 104 13.48 -9.02 6.36
C LEU A 104 13.75 -8.08 7.55
N ILE A 105 13.71 -8.59 8.78
CA ILE A 105 13.94 -7.80 10.02
C ILE A 105 15.22 -6.96 9.95
N GLY A 106 16.26 -7.42 9.23
CA GLY A 106 17.47 -6.64 8.99
C GLY A 106 17.26 -5.32 8.23
N ASN A 107 16.16 -5.18 7.48
CA ASN A 107 15.82 -3.97 6.72
C ASN A 107 14.92 -3.00 7.52
N LEU A 108 14.46 -3.39 8.71
CA LEU A 108 13.62 -2.55 9.58
C LEU A 108 14.27 -1.20 9.95
N ALA A 109 15.60 -1.13 9.95
CA ALA A 109 16.32 0.11 10.19
C ALA A 109 15.97 1.22 9.17
N ASP A 110 15.60 0.86 7.96
CA ASP A 110 15.23 1.81 6.90
C ASP A 110 13.77 2.29 7.00
N PHE A 111 12.93 1.62 7.83
CA PHE A 111 11.51 1.93 8.03
C PHE A 111 11.19 2.56 9.39
N GLN A 112 12.19 2.78 10.25
CA GLN A 112 11.99 3.18 11.64
C GLN A 112 11.20 4.48 11.80
N ASP A 113 11.49 5.51 11.02
CA ASP A 113 10.94 6.84 11.27
C ASP A 113 9.42 6.91 11.00
N SER A 114 8.94 6.36 9.89
CA SER A 114 7.50 6.35 9.59
C SER A 114 6.70 5.44 10.51
N VAL A 115 7.33 4.41 11.06
CA VAL A 115 6.75 3.52 12.05
C VAL A 115 6.64 4.22 13.40
N TRP A 116 7.70 4.90 13.87
CA TRP A 116 7.69 5.65 15.14
C TRP A 116 6.66 6.78 15.16
N GLU A 117 6.44 7.46 14.04
CA GLU A 117 5.43 8.51 13.92
C GLU A 117 3.99 8.01 14.00
N SER A 118 3.76 6.73 13.72
CA SER A 118 2.44 6.11 13.86
C SER A 118 2.12 5.66 15.29
N LEU A 119 3.07 5.77 16.24
CA LEU A 119 2.85 5.43 17.65
C LEU A 119 1.90 6.44 18.30
N ARG A 120 0.89 5.94 19.00
CA ARG A 120 -0.08 6.78 19.73
C ARG A 120 0.01 6.56 21.23
N LEU A 121 -0.36 7.58 21.99
CA LEU A 121 -0.39 7.48 23.45
C LEU A 121 -1.28 6.32 23.94
N ALA A 122 -2.35 6.01 23.22
CA ALA A 122 -3.22 4.87 23.52
C ALA A 122 -2.49 3.52 23.48
N ASP A 123 -1.45 3.37 22.66
CA ASP A 123 -0.70 2.11 22.54
C ASP A 123 0.08 1.79 23.82
N VAL A 124 0.42 2.80 24.60
CA VAL A 124 1.14 2.67 25.89
C VAL A 124 0.34 1.89 26.92
N VAL A 125 -0.97 1.80 26.79
CA VAL A 125 -1.83 0.99 27.67
C VAL A 125 -1.40 -0.50 27.64
N LEU A 126 -0.96 -1.01 26.50
CA LEU A 126 -0.49 -2.40 26.37
C LEU A 126 0.70 -2.69 27.31
N PRO A 127 1.87 -2.06 27.19
CA PRO A 127 3.00 -2.30 28.08
C PRO A 127 2.70 -1.92 29.54
N VAL A 128 1.90 -0.88 29.79
CA VAL A 128 1.46 -0.54 31.14
C VAL A 128 0.67 -1.67 31.78
N SER A 129 -0.22 -2.32 31.02
CA SER A 129 -0.97 -3.48 31.53
C SER A 129 -0.04 -4.65 31.94
N SER A 130 1.08 -4.87 31.24
CA SER A 130 2.11 -5.82 31.63
C SER A 130 2.79 -5.44 32.95
N LEU A 131 3.13 -4.16 33.12
CA LEU A 131 3.71 -3.68 34.38
C LEU A 131 2.74 -3.85 35.56
N VAL A 132 1.47 -3.56 35.36
CA VAL A 132 0.41 -3.76 36.36
C VAL A 132 0.30 -5.25 36.74
N LEU A 133 0.30 -6.16 35.75
CA LEU A 133 0.29 -7.60 35.97
C LEU A 133 1.51 -8.04 36.80
N MET A 134 2.71 -7.57 36.43
CA MET A 134 3.94 -7.90 37.13
C MET A 134 3.96 -7.34 38.56
N ALA A 135 3.44 -6.13 38.77
CA ALA A 135 3.28 -5.54 40.10
C ALA A 135 2.31 -6.35 40.96
N TYR A 136 1.18 -6.80 40.38
CA TYR A 136 0.22 -7.68 41.05
C TYR A 136 0.87 -9.00 41.50
N LEU A 137 1.75 -9.57 40.70
CA LEU A 137 2.45 -10.84 40.99
C LEU A 137 3.72 -10.68 41.84
N ARG A 138 4.10 -9.45 42.24
CA ARG A 138 5.41 -9.16 42.89
C ARG A 138 5.63 -9.97 44.17
N GLY A 139 4.60 -10.17 44.98
CA GLY A 139 4.67 -10.90 46.25
C GLY A 139 4.31 -12.39 46.15
N THR A 140 4.06 -12.92 44.94
CA THR A 140 3.56 -14.29 44.74
C THR A 140 4.71 -15.22 44.35
N ASP A 141 4.90 -16.29 45.13
CA ASP A 141 5.78 -17.41 44.73
C ASP A 141 5.06 -18.30 43.71
N VAL A 142 5.11 -17.86 42.44
CA VAL A 142 4.46 -18.52 41.30
C VAL A 142 4.88 -19.98 41.18
N ARG A 143 6.16 -20.33 41.48
CA ARG A 143 6.70 -21.66 41.37
C ARG A 143 5.98 -22.64 42.33
N THR A 144 5.89 -22.27 43.59
CA THR A 144 5.24 -23.09 44.63
C THR A 144 3.74 -23.14 44.43
N VAL A 145 3.12 -22.02 44.08
CA VAL A 145 1.68 -21.89 43.92
C VAL A 145 1.19 -22.73 42.74
N ILE A 146 1.76 -22.56 41.55
CA ILE A 146 1.39 -23.33 40.35
C ILE A 146 1.75 -24.84 40.52
N GLY A 147 2.89 -25.14 41.11
CA GLY A 147 3.33 -26.51 41.31
C GLY A 147 2.36 -27.39 42.13
N SER A 148 1.59 -26.78 43.05
CA SER A 148 0.64 -27.50 43.91
C SER A 148 -0.63 -27.99 43.20
N VAL A 149 -0.97 -27.43 42.03
CA VAL A 149 -2.27 -27.69 41.34
C VAL A 149 -2.14 -27.84 39.83
N SER A 150 -0.92 -27.90 39.31
CA SER A 150 -0.65 -27.83 37.85
C SER A 150 -1.42 -28.88 37.05
N ARG A 151 -1.58 -30.13 37.56
CA ARG A 151 -2.30 -31.19 36.83
C ARG A 151 -3.79 -30.90 36.65
N ARG A 152 -4.48 -30.38 37.69
CA ARG A 152 -5.92 -30.02 37.59
C ARG A 152 -6.11 -28.82 36.69
N LEU A 153 -5.28 -27.81 36.85
CA LEU A 153 -5.32 -26.63 35.98
C LEU A 153 -5.05 -27.00 34.52
N ALA A 154 -4.09 -27.88 34.25
CA ALA A 154 -3.80 -28.38 32.91
C ALA A 154 -5.02 -29.08 32.28
N ILE A 155 -5.74 -29.90 33.05
CA ILE A 155 -6.95 -30.57 32.57
C ILE A 155 -8.04 -29.54 32.23
N TRP A 156 -8.30 -28.58 33.13
CA TRP A 156 -9.34 -27.57 32.89
C TRP A 156 -8.99 -26.65 31.72
N LEU A 157 -7.76 -26.16 31.63
CA LEU A 157 -7.31 -25.37 30.51
C LEU A 157 -7.36 -26.18 29.20
N GLY A 158 -6.97 -27.44 29.25
CA GLY A 158 -7.07 -28.33 28.10
C GLY A 158 -8.49 -28.56 27.61
N ILE A 159 -9.46 -28.72 28.55
CA ILE A 159 -10.88 -28.83 28.18
C ILE A 159 -11.36 -27.53 27.49
N VAL A 160 -11.06 -26.36 28.08
CA VAL A 160 -11.51 -25.08 27.52
C VAL A 160 -10.84 -24.84 26.15
N GLU A 161 -9.55 -25.13 26.02
CA GLU A 161 -8.82 -25.00 24.75
C GLU A 161 -9.38 -25.93 23.68
N THR A 162 -9.59 -27.22 24.01
CA THR A 162 -10.19 -28.18 23.06
C THR A 162 -11.60 -27.74 22.63
N SER A 163 -12.38 -27.20 23.57
CA SER A 163 -13.72 -26.66 23.26
C SER A 163 -13.64 -25.44 22.35
N ALA A 164 -12.72 -24.52 22.60
CA ALA A 164 -12.52 -23.34 21.77
C ALA A 164 -12.06 -23.72 20.35
N ILE A 165 -11.13 -24.67 20.23
CA ILE A 165 -10.70 -25.21 18.94
C ILE A 165 -11.87 -25.87 18.21
N ALA A 166 -12.67 -26.70 18.90
CA ALA A 166 -13.81 -27.38 18.29
C ALA A 166 -14.88 -26.38 17.81
N ILE A 167 -15.18 -25.35 18.59
CA ILE A 167 -16.11 -24.28 18.19
C ILE A 167 -15.57 -23.54 16.98
N THR A 168 -14.29 -23.16 16.98
CA THR A 168 -13.66 -22.47 15.84
C THR A 168 -13.66 -23.37 14.60
N ALA A 169 -13.34 -24.66 14.76
CA ALA A 169 -13.37 -25.61 13.65
C ALA A 169 -14.80 -25.78 13.08
N ALA A 170 -15.81 -25.93 13.94
CA ALA A 170 -17.21 -26.03 13.51
C ALA A 170 -17.66 -24.76 12.76
N TYR A 171 -17.29 -23.57 13.27
CA TYR A 171 -17.57 -22.30 12.60
C TYR A 171 -16.90 -22.24 11.22
N VAL A 172 -15.61 -22.52 11.14
CA VAL A 172 -14.83 -22.51 9.88
C VAL A 172 -15.41 -23.52 8.88
N MET A 173 -15.77 -24.73 9.33
CA MET A 173 -16.35 -25.76 8.47
C MET A 173 -17.74 -25.39 7.93
N SER A 174 -18.48 -24.52 8.62
CA SER A 174 -19.76 -24.01 8.10
C SER A 174 -19.62 -23.14 6.84
N PHE A 175 -18.41 -22.66 6.55
CA PHE A 175 -18.06 -21.93 5.31
C PHE A 175 -17.36 -22.83 4.28
N GLY A 176 -17.14 -24.10 4.55
CA GLY A 176 -16.41 -25.02 3.67
C GLY A 176 -14.93 -25.17 3.98
N GLY A 177 -14.40 -24.40 4.93
CA GLY A 177 -13.01 -24.43 5.36
C GLY A 177 -12.46 -23.08 5.82
N TYR A 178 -11.20 -23.09 6.29
CA TYR A 178 -10.58 -21.85 6.82
C TYR A 178 -10.34 -20.79 5.73
N LYS A 179 -9.94 -21.23 4.55
CA LYS A 179 -9.70 -20.33 3.41
C LYS A 179 -10.99 -19.61 3.02
N GLU A 180 -12.07 -20.34 2.93
CA GLU A 180 -13.39 -19.82 2.56
C GLU A 180 -13.93 -18.88 3.65
N ALA A 181 -13.88 -19.29 4.92
CA ALA A 181 -14.31 -18.48 6.05
C ALA A 181 -13.52 -17.16 6.17
N TYR A 182 -12.21 -17.20 5.91
CA TYR A 182 -11.38 -15.99 5.94
C TYR A 182 -11.63 -15.12 4.70
N SER A 183 -11.80 -15.74 3.53
CA SER A 183 -12.08 -15.02 2.28
C SER A 183 -13.43 -14.32 2.32
N ASP A 184 -14.46 -14.97 2.89
CA ASP A 184 -15.78 -14.37 3.11
C ASP A 184 -15.68 -13.12 4.00
N LEU A 185 -14.96 -13.23 5.12
CA LEU A 185 -14.68 -12.09 5.99
C LEU A 185 -13.94 -10.98 5.25
N MET A 186 -12.95 -11.31 4.43
CA MET A 186 -12.13 -10.34 3.70
C MET A 186 -12.90 -9.62 2.60
N TYR A 187 -13.92 -10.24 2.02
CA TYR A 187 -14.75 -9.63 0.99
C TYR A 187 -15.50 -8.40 1.52
N ASP A 188 -16.14 -8.56 2.68
CA ASP A 188 -16.94 -7.49 3.29
C ASP A 188 -16.13 -6.60 4.26
N TYR A 189 -15.08 -7.18 4.88
CA TYR A 189 -14.34 -6.56 5.99
C TYR A 189 -12.84 -6.81 5.89
N SER A 190 -12.24 -6.41 4.77
CA SER A 190 -10.85 -6.72 4.37
C SER A 190 -9.77 -6.50 5.44
N THR A 191 -10.04 -5.67 6.44
CA THR A 191 -9.10 -5.37 7.53
C THR A 191 -9.42 -6.11 8.83
N CYS A 192 -10.54 -6.85 8.93
CA CYS A 192 -10.96 -7.50 10.17
C CYS A 192 -10.27 -8.84 10.47
N GLY A 193 -9.58 -9.46 9.50
CA GLY A 193 -9.01 -10.80 9.66
C GLY A 193 -8.14 -10.98 10.89
N ALA A 194 -7.24 -10.03 11.19
CA ALA A 194 -6.38 -10.07 12.36
C ALA A 194 -7.15 -9.87 13.68
N ALA A 195 -8.25 -9.10 13.65
CA ALA A 195 -9.11 -8.89 14.80
C ALA A 195 -9.99 -10.12 15.08
N VAL A 196 -10.46 -10.83 14.05
CA VAL A 196 -11.35 -11.99 14.21
C VAL A 196 -10.57 -13.28 14.49
N TYR A 197 -9.52 -13.56 13.70
CA TYR A 197 -8.75 -14.81 13.79
C TYR A 197 -7.41 -14.65 14.51
N THR A 198 -7.15 -13.52 15.13
CA THR A 198 -5.87 -13.10 15.69
C THR A 198 -4.78 -12.91 14.62
N ILE A 199 -3.67 -12.27 14.97
CA ILE A 199 -2.54 -12.08 14.03
C ILE A 199 -2.00 -13.43 13.50
N PRO A 200 -1.76 -14.47 14.34
CA PRO A 200 -1.34 -15.77 13.83
C PRO A 200 -2.32 -16.42 12.86
N GLY A 201 -3.63 -16.26 13.09
CA GLY A 201 -4.64 -16.75 12.15
C GLY A 201 -4.57 -16.02 10.81
N ALA A 202 -4.47 -14.69 10.82
CA ALA A 202 -4.29 -13.92 9.59
C ALA A 202 -3.00 -14.32 8.82
N MET A 203 -1.88 -14.53 9.54
CA MET A 203 -0.64 -15.03 8.94
C MET A 203 -0.78 -16.46 8.39
N ALA A 204 -1.51 -17.32 9.10
CA ALA A 204 -1.80 -18.69 8.62
C ALA A 204 -2.63 -18.66 7.33
N TYR A 205 -3.59 -17.75 7.21
CA TYR A 205 -4.33 -17.56 5.96
C TYR A 205 -3.41 -17.14 4.83
N GLU A 206 -2.53 -16.17 5.06
CA GLU A 206 -1.54 -15.73 4.07
C GLU A 206 -0.70 -16.92 3.55
N TRP A 207 -0.26 -17.78 4.49
CA TRP A 207 0.53 -18.96 4.16
C TRP A 207 -0.29 -20.06 3.45
N ILE A 208 -1.54 -20.32 3.87
CA ILE A 208 -2.43 -21.32 3.27
C ILE A 208 -2.90 -20.86 1.88
N LYS A 209 -3.21 -19.56 1.73
CA LYS A 209 -3.58 -19.00 0.43
C LYS A 209 -2.47 -19.21 -0.59
N GLY A 210 -1.20 -19.10 -0.16
CA GLY A 210 0.00 -19.50 -0.90
C GLY A 210 0.05 -19.07 -2.36
N ASP A 211 1.01 -19.60 -3.10
CA ASP A 211 1.06 -19.46 -4.55
C ASP A 211 -0.03 -20.35 -5.18
N VAL A 212 -0.93 -19.72 -5.92
CA VAL A 212 -1.99 -20.44 -6.64
C VAL A 212 -1.35 -21.09 -7.86
N ALA A 213 -1.43 -22.41 -7.96
CA ALA A 213 -1.01 -23.08 -9.20
C ALA A 213 -1.92 -22.67 -10.37
N LEU A 214 -1.33 -22.38 -11.53
CA LEU A 214 -2.09 -22.13 -12.75
C LEU A 214 -2.76 -23.44 -13.22
N SER A 215 -3.94 -23.72 -12.68
CA SER A 215 -4.77 -24.83 -13.13
C SER A 215 -5.64 -24.40 -14.32
N PRO A 216 -6.16 -25.35 -15.14
CA PRO A 216 -7.08 -25.03 -16.23
C PRO A 216 -8.33 -24.26 -15.76
N GLU A 217 -8.79 -24.48 -14.53
CA GLU A 217 -9.90 -23.76 -13.93
C GLU A 217 -9.54 -22.29 -13.64
N VAL A 218 -8.39 -22.06 -13.03
CA VAL A 218 -7.87 -20.70 -12.74
C VAL A 218 -7.63 -19.96 -14.04
N GLU A 219 -6.99 -20.60 -15.02
CA GLU A 219 -6.73 -20.03 -16.34
C GLU A 219 -8.03 -19.67 -17.05
N GLY A 220 -9.00 -20.59 -17.07
CA GLY A 220 -10.30 -20.36 -17.68
C GLY A 220 -11.07 -19.20 -17.03
N ARG A 221 -10.99 -19.04 -15.70
CA ARG A 221 -11.60 -17.91 -15.00
C ARG A 221 -10.95 -16.58 -15.40
N ILE A 222 -9.62 -16.53 -15.47
CA ILE A 222 -8.89 -15.35 -15.93
C ILE A 222 -9.26 -15.01 -17.37
N ASP A 223 -9.24 -16.00 -18.28
CA ASP A 223 -9.51 -15.80 -19.70
C ASP A 223 -10.94 -15.30 -19.95
N VAL A 224 -11.93 -15.82 -19.23
CA VAL A 224 -13.34 -15.37 -19.32
C VAL A 224 -13.45 -13.90 -18.92
N TRP A 225 -12.85 -13.53 -17.80
CA TRP A 225 -12.88 -12.13 -17.33
C TRP A 225 -12.17 -11.20 -18.32
N LEU A 226 -10.97 -11.58 -18.80
CA LEU A 226 -10.20 -10.80 -19.77
C LEU A 226 -10.90 -10.66 -21.11
N ALA A 227 -11.59 -11.71 -21.57
CA ALA A 227 -12.36 -11.66 -22.81
C ALA A 227 -13.52 -10.67 -22.72
N GLN A 228 -14.24 -10.65 -21.60
CA GLN A 228 -15.30 -9.67 -21.35
C GLN A 228 -14.72 -8.26 -21.26
N HIS A 229 -13.57 -8.09 -20.62
CA HIS A 229 -12.91 -6.79 -20.48
C HIS A 229 -12.41 -6.27 -21.83
N LYS A 230 -11.75 -7.10 -22.66
CA LYS A 230 -11.24 -6.75 -23.99
C LYS A 230 -12.32 -6.22 -24.93
N ALA A 231 -13.54 -6.70 -24.83
CA ALA A 231 -14.67 -6.20 -25.63
C ALA A 231 -14.96 -4.70 -25.39
N ASN A 232 -14.50 -4.16 -24.25
CA ASN A 232 -14.72 -2.78 -23.84
C ASN A 232 -13.45 -1.90 -23.96
N THR A 233 -12.34 -2.41 -24.52
CA THR A 233 -11.03 -1.73 -24.55
C THR A 233 -10.43 -1.60 -25.94
N THR A 234 -11.26 -1.57 -26.98
CA THR A 234 -10.76 -1.35 -28.35
C THR A 234 -10.18 0.05 -28.47
N PHE A 235 -8.89 0.14 -28.78
CA PHE A 235 -8.23 1.42 -29.03
C PHE A 235 -8.75 2.03 -30.33
N THR A 236 -9.55 3.07 -30.24
CA THR A 236 -10.17 3.72 -31.40
C THR A 236 -9.50 5.04 -31.78
N THR A 237 -8.69 5.60 -30.87
CA THR A 237 -7.98 6.85 -31.14
C THR A 237 -6.70 6.58 -31.93
N THR A 238 -6.69 6.91 -33.21
CA THR A 238 -5.48 6.85 -34.04
C THR A 238 -4.64 8.08 -33.77
N ILE A 239 -3.47 7.90 -33.17
CA ILE A 239 -2.44 8.93 -33.10
C ILE A 239 -1.67 8.94 -34.41
N SER A 240 -1.49 10.15 -35.00
CA SER A 240 -0.64 10.27 -36.19
C SER A 240 0.76 9.75 -35.88
N PRO A 241 1.37 8.92 -36.75
CA PRO A 241 2.71 8.40 -36.55
C PRO A 241 3.77 9.48 -36.22
N ASP A 242 3.60 10.68 -36.82
CA ASP A 242 4.50 11.82 -36.59
C ASP A 242 4.32 12.44 -35.19
N SER A 243 3.19 12.18 -34.54
CA SER A 243 2.87 12.68 -33.20
C SER A 243 3.26 11.71 -32.11
N VAL A 244 3.62 10.46 -32.44
CA VAL A 244 4.09 9.47 -31.45
C VAL A 244 5.40 9.95 -30.84
N PRO A 245 5.48 10.01 -29.48
CA PRO A 245 6.69 10.42 -28.80
C PRO A 245 7.85 9.47 -29.11
N GLN A 246 9.03 10.01 -29.32
CA GLN A 246 10.25 9.21 -29.45
C GLN A 246 10.71 8.67 -28.10
N ASN A 247 10.45 9.45 -27.04
CA ASN A 247 10.89 9.14 -25.68
C ASN A 247 9.78 9.47 -24.69
N CYS A 248 9.83 8.83 -23.51
CA CYS A 248 8.88 9.07 -22.43
C CYS A 248 9.61 9.19 -21.09
N ILE A 249 9.23 10.19 -20.29
CA ILE A 249 9.64 10.31 -18.88
C ILE A 249 8.38 10.24 -18.03
N ILE A 250 8.36 9.35 -17.04
CA ILE A 250 7.29 9.19 -16.06
C ILE A 250 7.81 9.70 -14.72
N LEU A 251 7.26 10.80 -14.23
CA LEU A 251 7.49 11.30 -12.88
C LEU A 251 6.40 10.74 -11.97
N LEU A 252 6.73 9.78 -11.13
CA LEU A 252 5.85 9.21 -10.14
C LEU A 252 6.09 9.91 -8.80
N LEU A 253 5.14 10.75 -8.42
CA LEU A 253 5.27 11.67 -7.29
C LEU A 253 4.72 11.04 -6.02
N GLU A 254 5.55 10.93 -5.01
CA GLU A 254 5.19 10.43 -3.68
C GLU A 254 4.05 11.26 -3.05
N SER A 255 2.93 10.60 -2.74
CA SER A 255 1.79 11.16 -1.99
C SER A 255 1.18 12.44 -2.58
N PHE A 256 1.29 12.67 -3.89
CA PHE A 256 0.88 13.92 -4.53
C PHE A 256 -0.59 13.85 -4.98
N GLU A 257 -1.43 14.67 -4.35
CA GLU A 257 -2.87 14.68 -4.62
C GLU A 257 -3.29 15.79 -5.61
N SER A 258 -4.25 15.45 -6.46
CA SER A 258 -4.73 16.28 -7.57
C SER A 258 -5.32 17.63 -7.15
N TRP A 259 -5.94 17.71 -5.96
CA TRP A 259 -6.57 18.94 -5.48
C TRP A 259 -5.60 20.10 -5.28
N THR A 260 -4.30 19.84 -5.20
CA THR A 260 -3.27 20.89 -5.10
C THR A 260 -3.04 21.61 -6.42
N VAL A 261 -3.43 20.98 -7.56
CA VAL A 261 -3.23 21.54 -8.90
C VAL A 261 -4.33 22.55 -9.21
N GLY A 262 -3.94 23.76 -9.60
CA GLY A 262 -4.86 24.87 -9.86
C GLY A 262 -5.45 25.53 -8.62
N ALA A 263 -5.05 25.06 -7.42
CA ALA A 263 -5.56 25.60 -6.16
C ALA A 263 -4.65 26.67 -5.55
N SER A 264 -5.27 27.55 -4.76
CA SER A 264 -4.60 28.60 -4.02
C SER A 264 -5.03 28.58 -2.55
N VAL A 265 -4.08 28.80 -1.64
CA VAL A 265 -4.33 28.96 -0.21
C VAL A 265 -3.80 30.31 0.22
N GLU A 266 -4.64 31.11 0.90
CA GLU A 266 -4.29 32.46 1.36
C GLU A 266 -3.71 33.34 0.22
N ASN A 267 -4.34 33.28 -0.97
CA ASN A 267 -3.95 33.97 -2.21
C ASN A 267 -2.57 33.56 -2.79
N GLN A 268 -2.08 32.39 -2.43
CA GLN A 268 -0.84 31.84 -2.98
C GLN A 268 -1.12 30.53 -3.72
N GLU A 269 -0.70 30.44 -4.97
CA GLU A 269 -0.82 29.20 -5.74
C GLU A 269 0.03 28.10 -5.10
N ILE A 270 -0.55 26.90 -4.93
CA ILE A 270 0.16 25.75 -4.38
C ILE A 270 1.14 25.20 -5.41
N THR A 271 0.72 25.10 -6.67
CA THR A 271 1.49 24.46 -7.76
C THR A 271 1.62 25.38 -8.99
N PRO A 272 2.29 26.55 -8.86
CA PRO A 272 2.36 27.53 -9.96
C PRO A 272 3.10 27.03 -11.21
N ASN A 273 4.07 26.13 -11.05
CA ASN A 273 4.80 25.59 -12.21
C ASN A 273 3.96 24.58 -12.98
N ILE A 274 3.29 23.65 -12.31
CA ILE A 274 2.36 22.71 -12.95
C ILE A 274 1.23 23.51 -13.62
N ASN A 275 0.68 24.53 -12.97
CA ASN A 275 -0.36 25.39 -13.55
C ASN A 275 0.13 26.07 -14.86
N ARG A 276 1.36 26.59 -14.85
CA ARG A 276 2.01 27.15 -16.05
C ARG A 276 2.15 26.12 -17.16
N LEU A 277 2.64 24.93 -16.83
CA LEU A 277 2.86 23.83 -17.78
C LEU A 277 1.54 23.32 -18.38
N LEU A 278 0.47 23.27 -17.60
CA LEU A 278 -0.86 22.88 -18.06
C LEU A 278 -1.53 23.91 -18.99
N ALA A 279 -1.14 25.17 -18.90
CA ALA A 279 -1.63 26.22 -19.81
C ALA A 279 -1.08 26.10 -21.25
N GLU A 280 -0.15 25.18 -21.49
CA GLU A 280 0.47 24.99 -22.80
C GLU A 280 -0.40 24.16 -23.74
N GLN A 281 -0.29 24.44 -25.07
CA GLN A 281 -1.15 23.81 -26.08
C GLN A 281 -1.06 22.29 -26.17
N ARG A 282 0.10 21.70 -25.82
CA ARG A 282 0.33 20.25 -25.88
C ARG A 282 0.34 19.62 -24.50
N SER A 283 -0.55 20.04 -23.64
CA SER A 283 -0.78 19.46 -22.33
C SER A 283 -2.09 18.68 -22.27
N PHE A 284 -2.12 17.65 -21.44
CA PHE A 284 -3.31 16.89 -21.11
C PHE A 284 -3.41 16.75 -19.59
N PHE A 285 -4.62 16.82 -19.04
CA PHE A 285 -4.83 16.68 -17.60
C PHE A 285 -6.11 15.91 -17.26
N ALA A 286 -5.97 14.83 -16.49
CA ALA A 286 -7.06 14.14 -15.82
C ALA A 286 -6.92 14.33 -14.30
N PRO A 287 -7.77 15.16 -13.66
CA PRO A 287 -7.67 15.48 -12.24
C PRO A 287 -8.28 14.42 -11.31
N LYS A 288 -9.12 13.53 -11.83
CA LYS A 288 -9.91 12.61 -11.02
C LYS A 288 -9.45 11.15 -11.20
N VAL A 289 -8.16 10.90 -11.00
CA VAL A 289 -7.62 9.54 -10.97
C VAL A 289 -7.73 9.00 -9.55
N VAL A 290 -8.61 8.04 -9.34
CA VAL A 290 -8.83 7.45 -8.02
C VAL A 290 -7.67 6.51 -7.68
N SER A 291 -7.08 6.70 -6.50
CA SER A 291 -6.04 5.81 -5.98
C SER A 291 -6.58 4.39 -5.76
N GLN A 292 -5.92 3.40 -6.35
CA GLN A 292 -6.29 1.98 -6.28
C GLN A 292 -5.20 1.13 -5.62
N VAL A 293 -4.21 1.76 -5.01
CA VAL A 293 -3.19 1.06 -4.22
C VAL A 293 -3.79 0.38 -2.99
N ARG A 294 -3.07 -0.61 -2.49
CA ARG A 294 -3.36 -1.31 -1.24
C ARG A 294 -2.24 -1.10 -0.22
N GLY A 295 -1.92 -2.11 0.56
CA GLY A 295 -0.96 -2.03 1.66
C GLY A 295 0.48 -1.72 1.26
N ALA A 296 0.86 -1.99 0.03
CA ALA A 296 2.22 -1.73 -0.44
C ALA A 296 2.41 -0.33 -1.07
N ARG A 297 1.34 0.50 -1.12
CA ARG A 297 1.39 1.93 -1.46
C ARG A 297 2.17 2.24 -2.76
N SER A 298 3.33 2.89 -2.66
CA SER A 298 4.10 3.35 -3.83
C SER A 298 4.54 2.22 -4.76
N ILE A 299 4.84 1.02 -4.24
CA ILE A 299 5.20 -0.11 -5.12
C ILE A 299 3.95 -0.69 -5.82
N ASP A 300 2.76 -0.60 -5.21
CA ASP A 300 1.50 -0.94 -5.87
C ASP A 300 1.20 0.01 -7.03
N ALA A 301 1.44 1.32 -6.84
CA ALA A 301 1.29 2.31 -7.90
C ALA A 301 2.24 2.01 -9.08
N GLN A 302 3.48 1.62 -8.80
CA GLN A 302 4.42 1.19 -9.84
C GLN A 302 3.91 -0.05 -10.59
N LEU A 303 3.36 -1.06 -9.89
CA LEU A 303 2.73 -2.20 -10.54
C LEU A 303 1.62 -1.75 -11.49
N ILE A 304 0.69 -0.93 -11.01
CA ILE A 304 -0.46 -0.47 -11.79
C ILE A 304 0.00 0.29 -13.05
N VAL A 305 0.91 1.24 -12.89
CA VAL A 305 1.39 2.09 -13.99
C VAL A 305 2.19 1.30 -15.02
N HIS A 306 3.03 0.36 -14.58
CA HIS A 306 3.90 -0.39 -15.50
C HIS A 306 3.22 -1.60 -16.14
N THR A 307 2.24 -2.21 -15.49
CA THR A 307 1.69 -3.49 -15.95
C THR A 307 0.18 -3.47 -16.23
N GLY A 308 -0.53 -2.46 -15.75
CA GLY A 308 -2.00 -2.46 -15.82
C GLY A 308 -2.64 -3.57 -15.01
N LEU A 309 -1.97 -4.08 -13.96
CA LEU A 309 -2.51 -5.02 -12.99
C LEU A 309 -2.86 -4.27 -11.70
N LEU A 310 -3.89 -4.73 -11.00
CA LEU A 310 -4.22 -4.23 -9.66
C LEU A 310 -3.36 -4.93 -8.61
N PRO A 311 -3.14 -4.29 -7.43
CA PRO A 311 -2.36 -4.88 -6.36
C PRO A 311 -2.94 -6.20 -5.86
N VAL A 312 -2.07 -7.07 -5.37
CA VAL A 312 -2.47 -8.30 -4.70
C VAL A 312 -3.34 -8.01 -3.48
N ASN A 313 -4.23 -8.95 -3.17
CA ASN A 313 -5.16 -8.79 -2.05
C ASN A 313 -4.45 -8.71 -0.70
N TYR A 314 -3.21 -9.20 -0.60
CA TYR A 314 -2.48 -9.27 0.64
C TYR A 314 -0.96 -9.11 0.45
N GLY A 315 -0.33 -8.28 1.29
CA GLY A 315 1.11 -8.02 1.23
C GLY A 315 1.53 -7.20 0.01
N ALA A 316 2.80 -7.29 -0.36
CA ALA A 316 3.36 -6.64 -1.54
C ALA A 316 3.76 -7.69 -2.60
N TYR A 317 3.35 -7.48 -3.83
CA TYR A 317 3.72 -8.36 -4.94
C TYR A 317 5.25 -8.48 -5.09
N SER A 318 5.95 -7.38 -4.86
CA SER A 318 7.39 -7.26 -5.01
C SER A 318 8.20 -8.14 -4.05
N TYR A 319 7.62 -8.60 -2.95
CA TYR A 319 8.23 -9.56 -2.03
C TYR A 319 7.73 -10.99 -2.27
N ARG A 320 6.42 -11.15 -2.49
CA ARG A 320 5.82 -12.48 -2.61
C ARG A 320 5.97 -13.09 -4.00
N PHE A 321 5.93 -12.26 -5.02
CA PHE A 321 5.84 -12.68 -6.43
C PHE A 321 6.86 -11.96 -7.30
N ALA A 322 8.00 -11.58 -6.72
CA ALA A 322 9.02 -10.77 -7.38
C ALA A 322 9.65 -11.46 -8.61
N HIS A 323 9.65 -12.80 -8.64
CA HIS A 323 10.22 -13.57 -9.75
C HIS A 323 9.18 -14.01 -10.79
N ASN A 324 7.99 -13.44 -10.74
CA ASN A 324 6.96 -13.74 -11.74
C ASN A 324 7.20 -12.95 -13.03
N VAL A 325 6.63 -13.45 -14.11
CA VAL A 325 6.66 -12.76 -15.40
C VAL A 325 5.55 -11.70 -15.45
N TYR A 326 5.93 -10.45 -15.66
CA TYR A 326 4.99 -9.33 -15.75
C TYR A 326 4.99 -8.72 -17.17
N PRO A 327 3.81 -8.35 -17.70
CA PRO A 327 3.66 -7.70 -19.01
C PRO A 327 3.82 -6.17 -18.87
N SER A 328 5.04 -5.72 -18.68
CA SER A 328 5.30 -4.32 -18.41
C SER A 328 5.31 -3.43 -19.66
N ILE A 329 5.13 -2.10 -19.44
CA ILE A 329 5.28 -1.08 -20.47
C ILE A 329 6.72 -1.06 -21.00
N ASP A 330 7.71 -1.41 -20.19
CA ASP A 330 9.12 -1.50 -20.55
C ASP A 330 9.37 -2.62 -21.56
N LYS A 331 8.71 -3.76 -21.37
CA LYS A 331 8.72 -4.87 -22.33
C LYS A 331 7.97 -4.51 -23.61
N ALA A 332 6.85 -3.81 -23.50
CA ALA A 332 6.13 -3.30 -24.67
C ALA A 332 7.00 -2.33 -25.48
N TRP A 333 7.77 -1.47 -24.80
CA TRP A 333 8.72 -0.55 -25.39
C TRP A 333 9.85 -1.30 -26.10
N LYS A 334 10.43 -2.32 -25.45
CA LYS A 334 11.46 -3.18 -26.04
C LYS A 334 10.93 -3.98 -27.23
N ALA A 335 9.72 -4.50 -27.15
CA ALA A 335 9.08 -5.22 -28.26
C ALA A 335 8.89 -4.32 -29.50
N ARG A 336 8.57 -3.04 -29.28
CA ARG A 336 8.36 -2.07 -30.38
C ARG A 336 9.65 -1.61 -31.04
N TYR A 337 10.70 -1.33 -30.25
CA TYR A 337 11.91 -0.63 -30.73
C TYR A 337 13.17 -1.51 -30.73
N GLY A 338 13.07 -2.75 -30.32
CA GLY A 338 14.18 -3.72 -30.38
C GLY A 338 15.41 -3.25 -29.60
N ASP A 339 16.58 -3.30 -30.25
CA ASP A 339 17.86 -2.94 -29.62
C ASP A 339 18.06 -1.44 -29.43
N ASP A 340 17.28 -0.60 -30.11
CA ASP A 340 17.29 0.85 -29.93
C ASP A 340 16.52 1.29 -28.66
N ALA A 341 15.75 0.39 -28.05
CA ALA A 341 15.03 0.66 -26.81
C ALA A 341 15.96 0.72 -25.59
N ARG A 342 15.72 1.72 -24.75
CA ARG A 342 16.33 1.86 -23.42
C ARG A 342 15.21 2.04 -22.40
N SER A 343 15.36 1.41 -21.25
CA SER A 343 14.38 1.51 -20.16
C SER A 343 15.10 1.65 -18.83
N TYR A 344 14.74 2.71 -18.09
CA TYR A 344 15.39 3.06 -16.84
C TYR A 344 14.36 3.38 -15.75
N SER A 345 14.73 3.07 -14.50
CA SER A 345 14.03 3.59 -13.33
C SER A 345 15.05 4.21 -12.35
N PHE A 346 14.78 5.45 -11.95
CA PHE A 346 15.56 6.20 -10.98
C PHE A 346 14.79 6.31 -9.67
N THR A 347 15.46 5.99 -8.56
CA THR A 347 14.89 6.10 -7.20
C THR A 347 15.94 6.57 -6.20
N VAL A 348 15.52 7.30 -5.19
CA VAL A 348 16.39 7.74 -4.09
C VAL A 348 16.52 6.70 -2.98
N ASP A 349 15.74 5.63 -3.03
CA ASP A 349 15.80 4.52 -2.09
C ASP A 349 16.90 3.51 -2.44
N LYS A 350 17.22 2.63 -1.50
CA LYS A 350 18.09 1.48 -1.76
C LYS A 350 17.33 0.43 -2.56
N ARG A 351 18.03 -0.29 -3.41
CA ARG A 351 17.50 -1.40 -4.23
C ARG A 351 16.80 -2.51 -3.44
N THR A 352 17.07 -2.62 -2.14
CA THR A 352 16.44 -3.60 -1.24
C THR A 352 15.09 -3.14 -0.73
N VAL A 353 14.81 -1.82 -0.75
CA VAL A 353 13.49 -1.30 -0.36
C VAL A 353 12.48 -1.76 -1.42
N TRP A 354 11.37 -2.33 -0.97
CA TRP A 354 10.35 -2.93 -1.85
C TRP A 354 10.90 -3.98 -2.84
N ASN A 355 12.12 -4.50 -2.61
CA ASN A 355 12.77 -5.47 -3.50
C ASN A 355 12.88 -4.98 -4.96
N VAL A 356 13.02 -3.65 -5.14
CA VAL A 356 12.97 -3.02 -6.48
C VAL A 356 14.06 -3.51 -7.44
N ALA A 357 15.16 -4.09 -6.93
CA ALA A 357 16.18 -4.69 -7.77
C ALA A 357 15.65 -5.89 -8.57
N ILE A 358 14.80 -6.73 -7.96
CA ILE A 358 14.19 -7.87 -8.64
C ILE A 358 13.05 -7.38 -9.54
N VAL A 359 12.23 -6.46 -9.05
CA VAL A 359 11.17 -5.82 -9.85
C VAL A 359 11.74 -5.23 -11.14
N ALA A 360 12.91 -4.59 -11.07
CA ALA A 360 13.59 -4.05 -12.24
C ALA A 360 13.88 -5.11 -13.31
N GLN A 361 14.37 -6.27 -12.87
CA GLN A 361 14.64 -7.40 -13.78
C GLN A 361 13.34 -7.93 -14.40
N ASP A 362 12.30 -8.09 -13.61
CA ASP A 362 11.03 -8.66 -14.03
C ASP A 362 10.24 -7.72 -14.95
N PHE A 363 10.35 -6.41 -14.75
CA PHE A 363 9.72 -5.40 -15.62
C PHE A 363 10.58 -5.08 -16.84
N GLY A 364 11.89 -5.34 -16.80
CA GLY A 364 12.79 -5.15 -17.94
C GLY A 364 13.42 -3.77 -18.04
N TYR A 365 13.60 -3.07 -16.90
CA TYR A 365 14.33 -1.79 -16.87
C TYR A 365 15.64 -1.86 -16.09
N THR A 366 16.55 -0.94 -16.37
CA THR A 366 17.79 -0.75 -15.61
C THR A 366 17.54 0.18 -14.43
N LEU A 367 17.84 -0.30 -13.22
CA LEU A 367 17.63 0.45 -11.98
C LEU A 367 18.85 1.31 -11.63
N PHE A 368 18.59 2.58 -11.33
CA PHE A 368 19.54 3.50 -10.67
C PHE A 368 18.96 3.89 -9.32
N ASP A 369 19.61 3.42 -8.25
CA ASP A 369 19.15 3.54 -6.88
C ASP A 369 20.06 4.49 -6.06
N LYS A 370 19.85 4.62 -4.77
CA LYS A 370 20.52 5.53 -3.86
C LYS A 370 22.03 5.73 -4.11
N PRO A 371 22.87 4.70 -4.29
CA PRO A 371 24.31 4.88 -4.55
C PRO A 371 24.64 5.64 -5.85
N ASN A 372 23.70 5.75 -6.78
CA ASN A 372 23.89 6.42 -8.05
C ASN A 372 23.67 7.93 -8.00
N PHE A 373 23.27 8.45 -6.83
CA PHE A 373 22.93 9.86 -6.61
C PHE A 373 23.71 10.43 -5.43
N VAL A 374 24.08 11.72 -5.53
CA VAL A 374 24.77 12.45 -4.47
C VAL A 374 23.74 13.00 -3.48
N LEU A 375 23.88 12.68 -2.19
CA LEU A 375 23.00 13.14 -1.14
C LEU A 375 23.40 14.56 -0.69
N ASP A 376 23.09 15.57 -1.50
CA ASP A 376 23.39 17.00 -1.27
C ASP A 376 22.19 17.78 -0.72
N GLU A 377 20.99 17.22 -0.72
CA GLU A 377 19.78 17.74 -0.10
C GLU A 377 19.06 16.63 0.65
N ARG A 378 18.39 16.94 1.76
CA ARG A 378 17.72 15.93 2.60
C ARG A 378 16.29 16.31 2.87
N THR A 379 15.36 15.38 2.57
CA THR A 379 13.93 15.54 2.82
C THR A 379 13.32 14.29 3.44
N GLY A 380 12.11 14.43 3.96
CA GLY A 380 11.36 13.34 4.57
C GLY A 380 11.98 12.80 5.86
N PRO A 381 11.27 11.91 6.55
CA PRO A 381 11.69 11.37 7.84
C PRO A 381 12.98 10.56 7.78
N ARG A 382 13.30 9.99 6.62
CA ARG A 382 14.49 9.14 6.41
C ARG A 382 15.69 9.90 5.84
N HIS A 383 15.60 11.23 5.77
CA HIS A 383 16.67 12.07 5.21
C HIS A 383 17.17 11.58 3.85
N ARG A 384 16.23 11.24 2.95
CA ARG A 384 16.53 10.86 1.57
C ARG A 384 16.85 12.10 0.74
N LEU A 385 17.39 11.88 -0.44
CA LEU A 385 17.64 12.94 -1.40
C LEU A 385 16.32 13.65 -1.76
N GLY A 386 16.30 14.96 -1.67
CA GLY A 386 15.13 15.79 -1.97
C GLY A 386 14.85 15.86 -3.47
N ASP A 387 13.56 16.07 -3.82
CA ASP A 387 13.09 16.06 -5.21
C ASP A 387 13.78 17.11 -6.08
N MET A 388 14.12 18.30 -5.53
CA MET A 388 14.85 19.34 -6.26
C MET A 388 16.20 18.83 -6.74
N SER A 389 16.98 18.27 -5.84
CA SER A 389 18.30 17.73 -6.20
C SER A 389 18.19 16.43 -6.99
N PHE A 390 17.24 15.55 -6.65
CA PHE A 390 17.02 14.30 -7.37
C PHE A 390 16.71 14.54 -8.86
N LEU A 391 15.72 15.40 -9.17
CA LEU A 391 15.35 15.67 -10.55
C LEU A 391 16.43 16.47 -11.30
N ARG A 392 17.17 17.38 -10.62
CA ARG A 392 18.34 18.03 -11.21
C ARG A 392 19.39 16.99 -11.62
N GLN A 393 19.78 16.08 -10.71
CA GLN A 393 20.75 15.03 -10.99
C GLN A 393 20.24 14.04 -12.07
N ALA A 394 18.93 13.77 -12.10
CA ALA A 394 18.32 12.98 -13.16
C ALA A 394 18.48 13.66 -14.54
N ALA A 395 18.18 14.97 -14.63
CA ALA A 395 18.36 15.73 -15.86
C ALA A 395 19.83 15.75 -16.32
N GLU A 396 20.78 15.91 -15.39
CA GLU A 396 22.22 15.85 -15.67
C GLU A 396 22.64 14.47 -16.23
N LYS A 397 22.15 13.37 -15.62
CA LYS A 397 22.46 12.00 -16.07
C LYS A 397 21.95 11.72 -17.49
N ILE A 398 20.69 12.07 -17.77
CA ILE A 398 20.08 11.79 -19.07
C ILE A 398 20.57 12.76 -20.17
N ALA A 399 21.28 13.81 -19.83
CA ALA A 399 21.97 14.64 -20.80
C ALA A 399 23.15 13.91 -21.47
N ASP A 400 23.67 12.87 -20.82
CA ASP A 400 24.73 11.99 -21.39
C ASP A 400 24.13 11.12 -22.51
N ASP A 401 24.87 10.99 -23.64
CA ASP A 401 24.45 10.21 -24.80
C ASP A 401 24.44 8.70 -24.54
N ASP A 402 25.20 8.22 -23.56
CA ASP A 402 25.19 6.81 -23.15
C ASP A 402 23.85 6.43 -22.50
N PHE A 403 23.19 7.39 -21.82
CA PHE A 403 21.86 7.19 -21.26
C PHE A 403 20.76 7.45 -22.29
N TRP A 404 20.89 8.52 -23.04
CA TRP A 404 19.83 9.03 -23.91
C TRP A 404 20.34 9.26 -25.31
N SER A 405 20.33 8.21 -26.10
CA SER A 405 20.76 8.32 -27.51
C SER A 405 19.84 9.28 -28.28
N PRO A 406 20.40 10.23 -29.05
CA PRO A 406 19.59 11.13 -29.87
C PRO A 406 18.71 10.42 -30.91
N ASN A 407 19.12 9.24 -31.36
CA ASN A 407 18.41 8.41 -32.34
C ASN A 407 17.70 7.20 -31.70
N GLY A 408 17.87 7.00 -30.39
CA GLY A 408 17.27 5.89 -29.66
C GLY A 408 15.86 6.20 -29.14
N HIS A 409 15.28 5.20 -28.51
CA HIS A 409 13.99 5.29 -27.86
C HIS A 409 14.14 4.99 -26.37
N THR A 410 13.91 5.99 -25.53
CA THR A 410 14.12 5.86 -24.08
C THR A 410 12.82 6.05 -23.32
N ILE A 411 12.53 5.14 -22.42
CA ILE A 411 11.53 5.30 -21.35
C ILE A 411 12.25 5.38 -20.00
N LEU A 412 11.93 6.40 -19.21
CA LEU A 412 12.51 6.64 -17.89
C LEU A 412 11.41 6.85 -16.87
N GLN A 413 11.44 6.13 -15.76
CA GLN A 413 10.67 6.44 -14.57
C GLN A 413 11.56 7.16 -13.54
N CYS A 414 11.07 8.24 -12.93
CA CYS A 414 11.66 8.87 -11.75
C CYS A 414 10.67 8.77 -10.59
N VAL A 415 11.03 8.06 -9.53
CA VAL A 415 10.22 7.90 -8.32
C VAL A 415 10.70 8.89 -7.28
N THR A 416 9.88 9.90 -6.93
CA THR A 416 10.23 10.92 -5.96
C THR A 416 9.99 10.45 -4.52
N TYR A 417 10.42 11.25 -3.54
CA TYR A 417 10.31 10.85 -2.13
C TYR A 417 9.85 11.97 -1.19
N SER A 418 10.04 13.24 -1.55
CA SER A 418 9.86 14.36 -0.61
C SER A 418 8.43 14.46 -0.04
N GLY A 419 7.44 13.96 -0.80
CA GLY A 419 6.04 13.85 -0.39
C GLY A 419 5.76 12.82 0.70
N HIS A 420 6.76 12.07 1.15
CA HIS A 420 6.55 11.06 2.21
C HIS A 420 6.16 11.70 3.54
N THR A 421 5.11 11.15 4.16
CA THR A 421 4.65 11.60 5.49
C THR A 421 5.79 11.53 6.50
N PRO A 422 5.93 12.48 7.43
CA PRO A 422 5.06 13.61 7.78
C PRO A 422 5.32 14.90 6.99
N PHE A 423 5.86 14.84 5.76
CA PHE A 423 6.00 15.98 4.87
C PHE A 423 7.10 16.96 5.30
N ILE A 424 8.29 16.46 5.54
CA ILE A 424 9.44 17.21 6.04
C ILE A 424 10.32 17.66 4.88
N ILE A 425 10.49 18.97 4.76
CA ILE A 425 11.50 19.59 3.90
C ILE A 425 12.29 20.63 4.71
N PRO A 426 13.51 21.01 4.27
CA PRO A 426 14.27 22.07 4.90
C PRO A 426 13.47 23.39 4.98
N ASP A 427 13.61 24.14 6.09
CA ASP A 427 12.86 25.38 6.27
C ASP A 427 13.18 26.42 5.20
N GLU A 428 14.41 26.46 4.73
CA GLU A 428 14.85 27.28 3.61
C GLU A 428 14.20 26.92 2.26
N SER A 429 13.64 25.73 2.15
CA SER A 429 12.92 25.25 0.97
C SER A 429 11.43 25.60 0.98
N LYS A 430 10.88 26.00 2.13
CA LYS A 430 9.48 26.40 2.27
C LYS A 430 9.25 27.79 1.63
N ARG A 431 8.20 27.94 0.84
CA ARG A 431 7.88 29.19 0.11
C ARG A 431 6.50 29.76 0.42
N LEU A 432 5.54 28.91 0.80
CA LEU A 432 4.20 29.38 1.13
C LEU A 432 4.18 30.02 2.52
N LYS A 433 3.56 31.20 2.61
CA LYS A 433 3.31 31.89 3.89
C LYS A 433 1.93 31.50 4.40
N LEU A 434 1.88 30.45 5.21
CA LEU A 434 0.64 29.85 5.68
C LEU A 434 0.34 30.21 7.14
N SER A 435 -0.93 30.47 7.45
CA SER A 435 -1.41 30.75 8.79
C SER A 435 -1.09 29.61 9.76
N ALA A 436 -0.71 29.97 10.99
CA ALA A 436 -0.50 29.01 12.07
C ALA A 436 -1.79 28.30 12.52
N SER A 437 -2.97 28.81 12.14
CA SER A 437 -4.26 28.19 12.43
C SER A 437 -4.54 26.94 11.58
N ILE A 438 -3.89 26.80 10.41
CA ILE A 438 -3.92 25.56 9.62
C ILE A 438 -3.13 24.48 10.40
N PRO A 439 -3.66 23.25 10.55
CA PRO A 439 -2.95 22.15 11.21
C PRO A 439 -1.54 21.96 10.64
N GLU A 440 -0.55 21.79 11.52
CA GLU A 440 0.87 21.75 11.13
C GLU A 440 1.15 20.74 10.02
N ARG A 441 0.63 19.52 10.14
CA ARG A 441 0.85 18.47 9.14
C ARG A 441 0.24 18.85 7.78
N LEU A 442 -0.91 19.54 7.77
CA LEU A 442 -1.51 20.04 6.53
C LEU A 442 -0.68 21.18 5.92
N ARG A 443 -0.15 22.10 6.75
CA ARG A 443 0.81 23.11 6.28
C ARG A 443 2.05 22.48 5.66
N ASN A 444 2.59 21.45 6.31
CA ASN A 444 3.75 20.72 5.80
C ASN A 444 3.44 20.05 4.46
N TYR A 445 2.25 19.45 4.32
CA TYR A 445 1.80 18.88 3.06
C TYR A 445 1.75 19.93 1.92
N LEU A 446 1.17 21.10 2.18
CA LEU A 446 1.13 22.19 1.22
C LEU A 446 2.53 22.70 0.83
N GLN A 447 3.44 22.78 1.81
CA GLN A 447 4.84 23.20 1.55
C GLN A 447 5.56 22.18 0.67
N VAL A 448 5.37 20.88 0.94
CA VAL A 448 5.97 19.81 0.12
C VAL A 448 5.38 19.79 -1.28
N ALA A 449 4.06 19.93 -1.44
CA ALA A 449 3.43 20.02 -2.76
C ALA A 449 4.01 21.17 -3.59
N ASN A 450 4.18 22.35 -2.97
CA ASN A 450 4.84 23.50 -3.63
C ASN A 450 6.33 23.24 -3.93
N TYR A 451 7.04 22.53 -3.05
CA TYR A 451 8.43 22.17 -3.25
C TYR A 451 8.60 21.20 -4.43
N THR A 452 7.80 20.15 -4.49
CA THR A 452 7.79 19.18 -5.60
C THR A 452 7.37 19.83 -6.91
N ASP A 453 6.39 20.75 -6.90
CA ASP A 453 6.01 21.57 -8.06
C ASP A 453 7.19 22.36 -8.64
N ARG A 454 8.00 22.99 -7.78
CA ARG A 454 9.21 23.72 -8.21
C ARG A 454 10.26 22.78 -8.78
N ALA A 455 10.43 21.61 -8.19
CA ALA A 455 11.35 20.60 -8.70
C ALA A 455 10.95 20.13 -10.11
N ILE A 456 9.66 19.90 -10.33
CA ILE A 456 9.09 19.55 -11.64
C ILE A 456 9.31 20.68 -12.65
N GLY A 457 8.98 21.91 -12.25
CA GLY A 457 9.17 23.08 -13.13
C GLY A 457 10.62 23.22 -13.60
N ALA A 458 11.57 23.18 -12.65
CA ALA A 458 13.00 23.26 -12.96
C ALA A 458 13.48 22.10 -13.85
N PHE A 459 13.02 20.88 -13.59
CA PHE A 459 13.33 19.70 -14.39
C PHE A 459 12.86 19.85 -15.84
N VAL A 460 11.58 20.18 -16.03
CA VAL A 460 10.98 20.34 -17.37
C VAL A 460 11.66 21.48 -18.13
N ASP A 461 11.91 22.62 -17.48
CA ASP A 461 12.60 23.75 -18.10
C ASP A 461 14.04 23.40 -18.50
N SER A 462 14.75 22.63 -17.67
CA SER A 462 16.09 22.12 -18.01
C SER A 462 16.09 21.22 -19.26
N LEU A 463 15.12 20.31 -19.36
CA LEU A 463 15.00 19.45 -20.54
C LEU A 463 14.69 20.25 -21.81
N ARG A 464 13.89 21.27 -21.72
CA ARG A 464 13.51 22.15 -22.87
C ARG A 464 14.67 22.94 -23.42
N CYS A 465 15.67 23.24 -22.62
CA CYS A 465 16.89 23.89 -23.06
C CYS A 465 17.76 23.01 -23.96
N ASN A 466 17.50 21.70 -24.02
CA ASN A 466 18.28 20.76 -24.82
C ASN A 466 17.41 20.15 -25.95
N PRO A 467 17.74 20.41 -27.23
CA PRO A 467 16.98 19.90 -28.38
C PRO A 467 16.83 18.38 -28.43
N LYS A 468 17.72 17.63 -27.78
CA LYS A 468 17.69 16.18 -27.61
C LYS A 468 16.36 15.67 -27.03
N PHE A 469 15.70 16.47 -26.18
CA PHE A 469 14.44 16.12 -25.52
C PHE A 469 13.19 16.67 -26.22
N SER A 470 13.31 17.28 -27.38
CA SER A 470 12.20 17.93 -28.09
C SER A 470 11.01 17.00 -28.42
N ARG A 471 11.28 15.70 -28.63
CA ARG A 471 10.29 14.64 -28.88
C ARG A 471 10.00 13.77 -27.66
N THR A 472 10.23 14.29 -26.46
CA THR A 472 10.00 13.59 -25.20
C THR A 472 8.64 13.96 -24.62
N MET A 473 7.79 12.98 -24.41
CA MET A 473 6.56 13.10 -23.62
C MET A 473 6.92 13.01 -22.14
N ILE A 474 6.35 13.88 -21.31
CA ILE A 474 6.54 13.85 -19.86
C ILE A 474 5.20 13.56 -19.21
N VAL A 475 5.13 12.47 -18.44
CA VAL A 475 3.97 12.04 -17.70
C VAL A 475 4.22 12.33 -16.22
N ILE A 476 3.28 12.99 -15.56
CA ILE A 476 3.35 13.33 -14.14
C ILE A 476 2.17 12.69 -13.46
N LEU A 477 2.45 11.80 -12.51
CA LEU A 477 1.47 10.98 -11.78
C LEU A 477 1.68 11.13 -10.28
N GLY A 478 0.60 11.24 -9.49
CA GLY A 478 0.67 10.94 -8.07
C GLY A 478 0.58 9.43 -7.85
N ASP A 479 1.42 8.88 -6.99
CA ASP A 479 1.41 7.44 -6.71
C ASP A 479 0.21 7.01 -5.86
N HIS A 480 -0.13 7.78 -4.83
CA HIS A 480 -1.30 7.57 -3.98
C HIS A 480 -1.67 8.84 -3.20
N GLU A 481 -2.73 8.75 -2.40
CA GLU A 481 -3.16 9.84 -1.52
C GLU A 481 -2.15 10.11 -0.40
N GLY A 482 -2.00 11.40 -0.01
CA GLY A 482 -1.06 11.85 1.02
C GLY A 482 -1.70 12.05 2.40
N LEU A 483 -2.97 12.48 2.45
CA LEU A 483 -3.61 12.89 3.70
C LEU A 483 -4.08 11.72 4.56
N GLY A 484 -4.27 10.54 4.00
CA GLY A 484 -4.56 9.30 4.71
C GLY A 484 -5.78 9.38 5.64
N ALA A 485 -5.70 8.73 6.80
CA ALA A 485 -6.78 8.68 7.80
C ALA A 485 -7.12 10.03 8.44
N ALA A 486 -6.23 11.03 8.33
CA ALA A 486 -6.47 12.37 8.86
C ALA A 486 -7.31 13.26 7.92
N ARG A 487 -7.62 12.81 6.70
CA ARG A 487 -8.40 13.56 5.70
C ARG A 487 -9.71 14.16 6.23
N PRO A 488 -10.57 13.44 6.99
CA PRO A 488 -11.82 14.04 7.49
C PRO A 488 -11.58 15.26 8.39
N GLN A 489 -10.48 15.27 9.16
CA GLN A 489 -10.12 16.41 10.00
C GLN A 489 -9.67 17.61 9.16
N TYR A 490 -8.99 17.36 8.03
CA TYR A 490 -8.52 18.41 7.14
C TYR A 490 -9.63 18.98 6.26
N ILE A 491 -10.60 18.18 5.86
CA ILE A 491 -11.83 18.66 5.18
C ILE A 491 -12.61 19.62 6.08
N ALA A 492 -12.58 19.44 7.39
CA ALA A 492 -13.21 20.35 8.34
C ALA A 492 -12.40 21.65 8.60
N ASP A 493 -11.19 21.79 8.05
CA ASP A 493 -10.39 23.01 8.21
C ASP A 493 -11.05 24.20 7.50
N PRO A 494 -11.23 25.36 8.18
CA PRO A 494 -11.94 26.50 7.61
C PRO A 494 -11.21 27.21 6.48
N ILE A 495 -9.89 27.03 6.34
CA ILE A 495 -9.06 27.70 5.34
C ILE A 495 -8.84 26.82 4.12
N VAL A 496 -8.49 25.55 4.33
CA VAL A 496 -8.05 24.63 3.29
C VAL A 496 -9.12 23.59 2.93
N GLY A 497 -10.00 23.27 3.88
CA GLY A 497 -10.90 22.12 3.77
C GLY A 497 -11.79 22.11 2.54
N HIS A 498 -12.23 23.28 2.07
CA HIS A 498 -13.07 23.43 0.87
C HIS A 498 -12.35 23.02 -0.44
N LEU A 499 -11.02 22.88 -0.42
CA LEU A 499 -10.21 22.43 -1.55
C LEU A 499 -10.04 20.89 -1.57
N ILE A 500 -10.22 20.23 -0.42
CA ILE A 500 -9.91 18.82 -0.25
C ILE A 500 -11.15 17.98 -0.56
N PRO A 501 -11.16 17.18 -1.63
CA PRO A 501 -12.28 16.31 -1.95
C PRO A 501 -12.37 15.13 -0.97
N ASP A 502 -13.56 14.52 -0.86
CA ASP A 502 -13.77 13.29 -0.07
C ASP A 502 -13.00 12.12 -0.67
N GLU A 503 -12.95 12.06 -2.00
CA GLU A 503 -12.27 11.00 -2.72
C GLU A 503 -10.76 11.21 -2.85
N TRP A 504 -10.02 10.11 -3.02
CA TRP A 504 -8.57 10.08 -3.08
C TRP A 504 -8.06 10.25 -4.50
N TYR A 505 -8.09 11.48 -5.01
CA TYR A 505 -7.67 11.77 -6.38
C TYR A 505 -6.18 12.11 -6.47
N THR A 506 -5.49 11.42 -7.39
CA THR A 506 -4.14 11.77 -7.85
C THR A 506 -4.19 12.35 -9.26
N PRO A 507 -3.22 13.18 -9.68
CA PRO A 507 -3.21 13.72 -11.04
C PRO A 507 -2.65 12.73 -12.06
N PHE A 508 -3.18 12.78 -13.28
CA PHE A 508 -2.54 12.27 -14.48
C PHE A 508 -2.37 13.43 -15.46
N ILE A 509 -1.13 13.91 -15.57
CA ILE A 509 -0.75 15.04 -16.42
C ILE A 509 0.21 14.51 -17.49
N VAL A 510 0.02 14.97 -18.74
CA VAL A 510 0.91 14.65 -19.85
C VAL A 510 1.33 15.93 -20.53
N LEU A 511 2.62 16.23 -20.54
CA LEU A 511 3.21 17.34 -21.26
C LEU A 511 3.81 16.86 -22.58
N ASN A 512 3.81 17.70 -23.59
CA ASN A 512 4.17 17.33 -24.96
C ASN A 512 3.37 16.11 -25.45
N SER A 513 2.08 16.12 -25.09
CA SER A 513 1.12 15.05 -25.36
C SER A 513 0.75 15.00 -26.85
N PRO A 514 0.61 13.80 -27.44
CA PRO A 514 0.00 13.63 -28.77
C PRO A 514 -1.46 14.07 -28.82
N ILE A 515 -2.16 13.96 -27.68
CA ILE A 515 -3.56 14.35 -27.50
C ILE A 515 -3.60 15.39 -26.39
N ALA A 516 -3.99 16.62 -26.73
CA ALA A 516 -4.13 17.71 -25.76
C ALA A 516 -5.55 17.77 -25.21
N GLY A 517 -5.71 18.35 -24.02
CA GLY A 517 -7.01 18.63 -23.44
C GLY A 517 -7.16 18.24 -22.00
N ARG A 518 -8.41 17.98 -21.59
CA ARG A 518 -8.76 17.67 -20.21
C ARG A 518 -9.80 16.54 -20.16
N TYR A 519 -9.65 15.66 -19.20
CA TYR A 519 -10.59 14.58 -18.93
C TYR A 519 -11.10 14.71 -17.49
N ASP A 520 -12.32 15.24 -17.33
CA ASP A 520 -12.89 15.58 -16.01
C ASP A 520 -13.71 14.46 -15.37
N ALA A 521 -13.94 13.36 -16.06
CA ALA A 521 -14.64 12.21 -15.52
C ALA A 521 -13.72 11.36 -14.60
N THR A 522 -14.31 10.65 -13.65
CA THR A 522 -13.56 9.74 -12.77
C THR A 522 -12.96 8.58 -13.54
N MET A 523 -11.68 8.30 -13.29
CA MET A 523 -10.95 7.14 -13.77
C MET A 523 -10.17 6.48 -12.62
N GLY A 524 -9.84 5.20 -12.76
CA GLY A 524 -8.93 4.52 -11.84
C GLY A 524 -7.47 4.66 -12.24
N GLN A 525 -6.54 4.45 -11.31
CA GLN A 525 -5.12 4.33 -11.67
C GLN A 525 -4.87 3.21 -12.70
N ILE A 526 -5.69 2.15 -12.67
CA ILE A 526 -5.63 1.03 -13.62
C ILE A 526 -5.85 1.48 -15.08
N ASP A 527 -6.52 2.60 -15.31
CA ASP A 527 -6.79 3.17 -16.64
C ASP A 527 -5.57 3.91 -17.22
N ILE A 528 -4.53 4.17 -16.40
CA ILE A 528 -3.30 4.86 -16.83
C ILE A 528 -2.52 3.98 -17.81
N TYR A 529 -2.31 2.69 -17.51
CA TYR A 529 -1.51 1.80 -18.35
C TYR A 529 -2.03 1.71 -19.80
N PRO A 530 -3.32 1.35 -20.06
CA PRO A 530 -3.84 1.35 -21.42
C PRO A 530 -3.83 2.73 -22.08
N SER A 531 -3.98 3.81 -21.30
CA SER A 531 -3.88 5.18 -21.80
C SER A 531 -2.45 5.52 -22.26
N LEU A 532 -1.44 5.07 -21.52
CA LEU A 532 -0.03 5.21 -21.91
C LEU A 532 0.30 4.40 -23.15
N LEU A 533 -0.21 3.15 -23.27
CA LEU A 533 -0.04 2.36 -24.49
C LEU A 533 -0.57 3.10 -25.72
N ASN A 534 -1.74 3.76 -25.61
CA ASN A 534 -2.27 4.60 -26.68
C ASN A 534 -1.34 5.75 -27.02
N LEU A 535 -0.95 6.57 -26.02
CA LEU A 535 -0.14 7.76 -26.23
C LEU A 535 1.25 7.44 -26.82
N LEU A 536 1.80 6.28 -26.48
CA LEU A 536 3.12 5.81 -26.91
C LEU A 536 3.09 4.99 -28.21
N GLY A 537 1.91 4.77 -28.80
CA GLY A 537 1.77 3.95 -30.01
C GLY A 537 2.12 2.48 -29.80
N LEU A 538 1.89 1.95 -28.59
CA LEU A 538 2.18 0.58 -28.19
C LEU A 538 0.93 -0.33 -28.23
N GLY A 539 -0.10 0.06 -28.95
CA GLY A 539 -1.38 -0.68 -29.01
C GLY A 539 -1.30 -2.11 -29.57
N ASP A 540 -0.21 -2.42 -30.29
CA ASP A 540 0.03 -3.77 -30.83
C ASP A 540 0.59 -4.74 -29.77
N TYR A 541 0.96 -4.27 -28.58
CA TYR A 541 1.44 -5.14 -27.51
C TYR A 541 0.29 -6.05 -27.03
N PRO A 542 0.55 -7.38 -26.85
CA PRO A 542 -0.56 -8.33 -26.60
C PRO A 542 -1.34 -8.09 -25.32
N TRP A 543 -0.76 -7.38 -24.34
CA TRP A 543 -1.37 -7.07 -23.07
C TRP A 543 -1.76 -5.59 -23.00
N HIS A 544 -3.04 -5.30 -22.76
CA HIS A 544 -3.57 -3.95 -22.68
C HIS A 544 -3.95 -3.51 -21.26
N GLY A 545 -3.64 -4.32 -20.24
CA GLY A 545 -4.03 -4.04 -18.85
C GLY A 545 -5.47 -4.44 -18.54
N MET A 546 -5.86 -4.21 -17.30
CA MET A 546 -7.20 -4.47 -16.75
C MET A 546 -8.04 -3.19 -16.65
N GLY A 547 -7.51 -2.03 -17.07
CA GLY A 547 -8.20 -0.76 -17.14
C GLY A 547 -8.78 -0.47 -18.53
N GLN A 548 -9.31 0.74 -18.69
CA GLN A 548 -9.82 1.25 -19.95
C GLN A 548 -9.10 2.55 -20.31
N SER A 549 -8.52 2.63 -21.51
CA SER A 549 -7.91 3.88 -21.96
C SER A 549 -8.93 5.02 -22.00
N ILE A 550 -8.57 6.16 -21.43
CA ILE A 550 -9.40 7.38 -21.49
C ILE A 550 -9.41 8.03 -22.88
N PHE A 551 -8.57 7.55 -23.79
CA PHE A 551 -8.48 7.99 -25.18
C PHE A 551 -9.27 7.08 -26.12
N CYS A 552 -9.97 6.08 -25.60
CA CYS A 552 -10.89 5.24 -26.37
C CYS A 552 -12.29 5.85 -26.37
N HIS A 553 -12.96 5.81 -27.53
CA HIS A 553 -14.38 6.21 -27.61
C HIS A 553 -15.31 5.31 -26.80
N ASP A 554 -14.86 4.07 -26.53
CA ASP A 554 -15.64 3.03 -25.86
C ASP A 554 -15.39 2.97 -24.34
N LYS A 555 -14.74 3.99 -23.76
CA LYS A 555 -14.64 4.05 -22.29
C LYS A 555 -16.05 4.14 -21.70
N SER A 556 -16.47 3.04 -21.09
CA SER A 556 -17.87 2.79 -20.78
C SER A 556 -18.33 3.36 -19.45
N ARG A 557 -17.40 3.92 -18.61
CA ARG A 557 -17.74 4.36 -17.26
C ARG A 557 -16.83 5.46 -16.71
N ALA A 558 -17.45 6.38 -15.99
CA ALA A 558 -16.80 7.38 -15.16
C ALA A 558 -16.78 6.91 -13.69
N ALA A 559 -16.12 5.78 -13.43
CA ALA A 559 -16.04 5.18 -12.10
C ALA A 559 -14.83 4.26 -11.97
N ALA A 560 -14.39 4.05 -10.72
CA ALA A 560 -13.33 3.13 -10.36
C ALA A 560 -13.71 2.32 -9.11
N HIS A 561 -13.26 1.07 -9.05
CA HIS A 561 -13.38 0.23 -7.85
C HIS A 561 -12.11 0.38 -7.00
N THR A 562 -12.28 0.71 -5.72
CA THR A 562 -11.23 0.91 -4.73
C THR A 562 -11.47 0.01 -3.52
N ILE A 563 -10.58 0.08 -2.52
CA ILE A 563 -10.79 -0.60 -1.23
C ILE A 563 -12.02 -0.08 -0.46
N LYS A 564 -12.54 1.11 -0.82
CA LYS A 564 -13.76 1.69 -0.23
C LYS A 564 -15.03 1.32 -0.99
N GLY A 565 -14.92 0.65 -2.13
CA GLY A 565 -16.01 0.36 -3.05
C GLY A 565 -15.88 1.06 -4.39
N ILE A 566 -16.97 1.10 -5.16
CA ILE A 566 -17.01 1.79 -6.45
C ILE A 566 -17.33 3.25 -6.22
N VAL A 567 -16.49 4.13 -6.77
CA VAL A 567 -16.61 5.59 -6.67
C VAL A 567 -16.59 6.21 -8.06
N GLY A 568 -17.20 7.38 -8.20
CA GLY A 568 -17.27 8.15 -9.46
C GLY A 568 -18.71 8.51 -9.85
N GLU A 569 -18.84 9.27 -10.92
CA GLU A 569 -20.12 9.84 -11.38
C GLU A 569 -21.15 8.76 -11.74
N ASP A 570 -20.68 7.62 -12.26
CA ASP A 570 -21.54 6.50 -12.69
C ASP A 570 -21.74 5.43 -11.60
N ALA A 571 -21.12 5.58 -10.41
CA ALA A 571 -21.09 4.54 -9.40
C ALA A 571 -22.47 3.99 -9.01
N ASP A 572 -23.48 4.87 -8.92
CA ASP A 572 -24.85 4.47 -8.57
C ASP A 572 -25.66 3.99 -9.77
N SER A 573 -25.44 4.57 -10.96
CA SER A 573 -26.27 4.35 -12.16
C SER A 573 -25.88 3.13 -12.98
N MET A 574 -24.66 2.60 -12.79
CA MET A 574 -24.18 1.41 -13.53
C MET A 574 -25.01 0.16 -13.27
N ALA A 575 -25.13 -0.69 -14.31
CA ALA A 575 -25.73 -2.00 -14.19
C ALA A 575 -24.98 -2.90 -13.20
N ASP A 576 -25.71 -3.76 -12.48
CA ASP A 576 -25.11 -4.65 -11.46
C ASP A 576 -24.05 -5.58 -12.05
N ALA A 577 -24.22 -6.04 -13.29
CA ALA A 577 -23.21 -6.85 -14.00
C ALA A 577 -21.88 -6.09 -14.19
N THR A 578 -21.94 -4.80 -14.51
CA THR A 578 -20.74 -3.94 -14.63
C THR A 578 -20.08 -3.73 -13.27
N LYS A 579 -20.87 -3.49 -12.23
CA LYS A 579 -20.38 -3.38 -10.85
C LYS A 579 -19.70 -4.68 -10.37
N ALA A 580 -20.30 -5.83 -10.69
CA ALA A 580 -19.74 -7.13 -10.35
C ALA A 580 -18.39 -7.36 -11.06
N HIS A 581 -18.32 -7.08 -12.37
CA HIS A 581 -17.08 -7.19 -13.16
C HIS A 581 -15.97 -6.29 -12.60
N MET A 582 -16.29 -5.04 -12.19
CA MET A 582 -15.32 -4.14 -11.58
C MET A 582 -14.84 -4.63 -10.20
N ARG A 583 -15.74 -5.19 -9.39
CA ARG A 583 -15.35 -5.73 -8.07
C ARG A 583 -14.45 -6.94 -8.22
N GLU A 584 -14.72 -7.80 -9.19
CA GLU A 584 -13.93 -9.01 -9.45
C GLU A 584 -12.51 -8.69 -9.95
N ALA A 585 -12.26 -7.49 -10.50
CA ALA A 585 -10.97 -7.12 -11.08
C ALA A 585 -9.78 -7.31 -10.11
N PHE A 586 -9.94 -6.99 -8.82
CA PHE A 586 -8.88 -7.21 -7.83
C PHE A 586 -8.58 -8.70 -7.62
N ASP A 587 -9.61 -9.54 -7.56
CA ASP A 587 -9.44 -10.98 -7.38
C ASP A 587 -8.82 -11.63 -8.62
N ILE A 588 -9.20 -11.19 -9.79
CA ILE A 588 -8.61 -11.66 -11.05
C ILE A 588 -7.15 -11.22 -11.15
N SER A 589 -6.83 -9.99 -10.78
CA SER A 589 -5.43 -9.54 -10.73
C SER A 589 -4.60 -10.34 -9.72
N ASP A 590 -5.15 -10.61 -8.53
CA ASP A 590 -4.50 -11.45 -7.52
C ASP A 590 -4.27 -12.88 -8.05
N LEU A 591 -5.22 -13.46 -8.80
CA LEU A 591 -5.05 -14.75 -9.46
C LEU A 591 -3.98 -14.71 -10.55
N ILE A 592 -3.98 -13.69 -11.41
CA ILE A 592 -2.96 -13.49 -12.45
C ILE A 592 -1.57 -13.45 -11.83
N ILE A 593 -1.38 -12.64 -10.78
CA ILE A 593 -0.09 -12.48 -10.12
C ILE A 593 0.28 -13.77 -9.37
N SER A 594 -0.61 -14.29 -8.52
CA SER A 594 -0.30 -15.44 -7.65
C SER A 594 -0.06 -16.74 -8.44
N SER A 595 -0.69 -16.91 -9.60
CA SER A 595 -0.50 -18.08 -10.46
C SER A 595 0.62 -17.94 -11.49
N ASN A 596 1.29 -16.77 -11.55
CA ASN A 596 2.28 -16.45 -12.59
C ASN A 596 1.72 -16.66 -14.01
N PHE A 597 0.52 -16.15 -14.25
CA PHE A 597 -0.28 -16.38 -15.47
C PHE A 597 0.48 -16.09 -16.77
N PHE A 598 1.37 -15.11 -16.77
CA PHE A 598 2.13 -14.71 -17.97
C PHE A 598 3.36 -15.58 -18.26
N LYS A 599 3.71 -16.51 -17.37
CA LYS A 599 4.84 -17.43 -17.60
C LYS A 599 4.66 -18.24 -18.86
N GLY A 600 5.57 -18.07 -19.83
CA GLY A 600 5.50 -18.73 -21.14
C GLY A 600 4.49 -18.13 -22.13
N LYS A 601 3.78 -17.05 -21.75
CA LYS A 601 2.83 -16.35 -22.65
C LYS A 601 3.37 -15.02 -23.17
N ILE A 602 4.27 -14.39 -22.43
CA ILE A 602 4.94 -13.14 -22.78
C ILE A 602 6.43 -13.31 -22.50
N ASN A 603 7.27 -12.87 -23.47
CA ASN A 603 8.73 -12.88 -23.36
C ASN A 603 9.27 -11.55 -22.85
#